data_1295d338d2be485173a7babbd21cd5cf
#
_entry.id   1295d338d2be485173a7babbd21cd5cf
#
_cell.length_a   1.000
_cell.length_b   1.000
_cell.length_c   1.000
_cell.angle_alpha   90.00
_cell.angle_beta   90.00
_cell.angle_gamma   90.00
#
_symmetry.space_group_name_H-M   'P 1'
#
loop_
_entity.id
_entity.type
_entity.pdbx_description
1 polymer ?
#
loop_
_entity_poly.entity_id
_entity_poly.type
_entity_poly.pdbx_seq_one_letter_code
_entity_poly.pdbx_strand_id
1 'polypeptide(L)'
;MNRKLFSLLIIICISAIAITGFRNIQRQVVCFGDSITYGAQVDGHSWVYFLSQEHPDIDFVNAGRSGRKTADKEELLPVLKKYPNANDYLIFLGVNDLKNGNDSMVNSCVANMKWMINEIRKVNSNAKIIILAPTDINLKTMNEINIQKKYNSNTKESLYKLEEKYQTLAKDEHTRFISLLHVVSKPNYADGLHPNIDGQKEIAKAVWKGLKKFIK
;
A
#
# COMPACT_ATOMS: atom_id res chain seq x y z
N MET A 1 -17.41 48.05 35.01
CA MET A 1 -16.53 47.08 34.32
C MET A 1 -15.51 47.84 33.49
N ASN A 2 -14.23 47.77 33.82
CA ASN A 2 -13.16 48.67 33.34
C ASN A 2 -12.89 48.41 31.83
N ARG A 3 -12.95 49.43 30.97
CA ARG A 3 -12.71 49.34 29.52
C ARG A 3 -11.42 48.61 29.15
N LYS A 4 -10.38 48.73 30.01
CA LYS A 4 -9.09 48.03 29.85
C LYS A 4 -9.20 46.49 30.07
N LEU A 5 -10.09 46.04 30.99
CA LEU A 5 -10.32 44.60 31.22
C LEU A 5 -11.07 43.97 30.04
N PHE A 6 -12.00 44.71 29.44
CA PHE A 6 -12.76 44.24 28.28
C PHE A 6 -11.88 44.07 27.02
N SER A 7 -10.95 45.05 26.82
CA SER A 7 -9.98 44.97 25.71
C SER A 7 -8.97 43.82 25.89
N LEU A 8 -8.57 43.51 27.13
CA LEU A 8 -7.65 42.43 27.44
C LEU A 8 -8.31 41.04 27.22
N LEU A 9 -9.60 40.90 27.55
CA LEU A 9 -10.38 39.67 27.32
C LEU A 9 -10.61 39.42 25.83
N ILE A 10 -10.83 40.45 25.01
CA ILE A 10 -10.99 40.32 23.56
C ILE A 10 -9.66 39.89 22.92
N ILE A 11 -8.53 40.39 23.35
CA ILE A 11 -7.21 40.03 22.83
C ILE A 11 -6.87 38.56 23.17
N ILE A 12 -7.22 38.10 24.37
CA ILE A 12 -7.00 36.70 24.80
C ILE A 12 -7.90 35.75 24.02
N CYS A 13 -9.16 36.11 23.71
CA CYS A 13 -10.06 35.30 22.88
C CYS A 13 -9.60 35.23 21.42
N ILE A 14 -9.05 36.30 20.86
CA ILE A 14 -8.55 36.33 19.48
C ILE A 14 -7.27 35.50 19.36
N SER A 15 -6.37 35.54 20.37
CA SER A 15 -5.17 34.70 20.37
C SER A 15 -5.48 33.21 20.56
N ALA A 16 -6.52 32.84 21.33
CA ALA A 16 -6.97 31.48 21.50
C ALA A 16 -7.61 30.89 20.21
N ILE A 17 -8.32 31.72 19.43
CA ILE A 17 -8.93 31.31 18.15
C ILE A 17 -7.84 31.15 17.06
N ALA A 18 -6.77 31.94 17.10
CA ALA A 18 -5.67 31.81 16.15
C ALA A 18 -4.82 30.53 16.33
N ILE A 19 -4.82 29.93 17.53
CA ILE A 19 -4.06 28.68 17.80
C ILE A 19 -4.82 27.43 17.38
N THR A 20 -6.13 27.48 17.22
CA THR A 20 -6.95 26.32 16.80
C THR A 20 -7.07 26.13 15.28
N GLY A 21 -6.44 27.01 14.48
CA GLY A 21 -6.68 27.08 13.03
C GLY A 21 -5.70 26.32 12.12
N PHE A 22 -4.55 25.90 12.61
CA PHE A 22 -3.64 25.04 11.83
C PHE A 22 -3.92 23.58 12.15
N ARG A 23 -4.97 23.00 11.53
CA ARG A 23 -4.96 21.57 11.26
C ARG A 23 -3.76 21.34 10.35
N ASN A 24 -2.69 20.83 10.95
CA ASN A 24 -1.61 20.24 10.17
C ASN A 24 -2.29 19.16 9.29
N ILE A 25 -2.47 19.44 8.00
CA ILE A 25 -3.07 18.47 7.08
C ILE A 25 -2.03 17.37 6.97
N GLN A 26 -2.23 16.36 7.79
CA GLN A 26 -1.36 15.18 7.82
C GLN A 26 -1.44 14.51 6.45
N ARG A 27 -0.27 14.27 5.82
CA ARG A 27 -0.22 13.55 4.56
C ARG A 27 -0.88 12.19 4.73
N GLN A 28 -1.84 11.86 3.88
CA GLN A 28 -2.57 10.60 3.94
C GLN A 28 -2.10 9.67 2.80
N VAL A 29 -1.74 8.44 3.16
CA VAL A 29 -1.24 7.39 2.26
C VAL A 29 -2.13 6.16 2.39
N VAL A 30 -2.90 5.85 1.36
CA VAL A 30 -3.78 4.66 1.33
C VAL A 30 -3.01 3.47 0.76
N CYS A 31 -2.93 2.39 1.55
CA CYS A 31 -2.25 1.16 1.20
C CYS A 31 -3.28 0.08 0.85
N PHE A 32 -3.63 -0.04 -0.44
CA PHE A 32 -4.58 -1.01 -0.95
C PHE A 32 -3.86 -2.30 -1.36
N GLY A 33 -4.21 -3.42 -0.73
CA GLY A 33 -3.49 -4.67 -0.96
C GLY A 33 -4.22 -5.91 -0.47
N ASP A 34 -3.50 -7.02 -0.42
CA ASP A 34 -3.99 -8.33 -0.01
C ASP A 34 -3.66 -8.68 1.45
N SER A 35 -3.47 -9.98 1.74
CA SER A 35 -3.15 -10.50 3.08
C SER A 35 -1.81 -9.98 3.62
N ILE A 36 -0.83 -9.68 2.76
CA ILE A 36 0.47 -9.14 3.19
C ILE A 36 0.30 -7.72 3.70
N THR A 37 -0.51 -6.91 3.03
CA THR A 37 -0.87 -5.56 3.46
C THR A 37 -1.76 -5.58 4.71
N TYR A 38 -2.71 -6.53 4.78
CA TYR A 38 -3.56 -6.73 5.95
C TYR A 38 -2.74 -7.07 7.22
N GLY A 39 -1.66 -7.84 7.07
CA GLY A 39 -0.86 -8.36 8.18
C GLY A 39 -1.28 -9.74 8.63
N ALA A 40 -1.70 -10.61 7.69
CA ALA A 40 -1.94 -12.02 7.97
C ALA A 40 -0.65 -12.71 8.46
N GLN A 41 -0.78 -13.66 9.39
CA GLN A 41 0.31 -14.39 10.06
C GLN A 41 1.16 -13.55 11.02
N VAL A 42 0.83 -12.27 11.24
CA VAL A 42 1.57 -11.34 12.10
C VAL A 42 0.64 -10.46 12.94
N ASP A 43 -0.57 -10.93 13.23
CA ASP A 43 -1.57 -10.28 14.10
C ASP A 43 -1.78 -8.78 13.74
N GLY A 44 -1.82 -8.49 12.44
CA GLY A 44 -2.00 -7.12 11.93
C GLY A 44 -0.74 -6.25 11.91
N HIS A 45 0.40 -6.73 12.43
CA HIS A 45 1.68 -6.01 12.39
C HIS A 45 2.29 -6.04 10.98
N SER A 46 1.56 -5.49 10.01
CA SER A 46 1.99 -5.40 8.62
C SER A 46 3.03 -4.32 8.38
N TRP A 47 3.60 -4.29 7.18
CA TRP A 47 4.48 -3.20 6.74
C TRP A 47 3.83 -1.81 6.88
N VAL A 48 2.49 -1.71 6.73
CA VAL A 48 1.75 -0.47 6.95
C VAL A 48 1.78 -0.07 8.43
N TYR A 49 1.60 -1.05 9.34
CA TYR A 49 1.74 -0.83 10.77
C TYR A 49 3.12 -0.28 11.12
N PHE A 50 4.21 -0.90 10.63
CA PHE A 50 5.56 -0.42 10.91
C PHE A 50 5.81 0.98 10.37
N LEU A 51 5.34 1.29 9.15
CA LEU A 51 5.42 2.65 8.61
C LEU A 51 4.68 3.66 9.48
N SER A 52 3.49 3.34 9.98
CA SER A 52 2.72 4.25 10.84
C SER A 52 3.41 4.50 12.21
N GLN A 53 4.14 3.50 12.73
CA GLN A 53 4.91 3.67 13.96
C GLN A 53 6.19 4.50 13.77
N GLU A 54 6.88 4.30 12.65
CA GLU A 54 8.14 4.98 12.33
C GLU A 54 7.93 6.42 11.83
N HIS A 55 6.74 6.72 11.27
CA HIS A 55 6.42 8.02 10.66
C HIS A 55 5.05 8.52 11.12
N PRO A 56 4.90 8.90 12.39
CA PRO A 56 3.61 9.30 12.99
C PRO A 56 3.04 10.62 12.45
N ASP A 57 3.83 11.36 11.67
CA ASP A 57 3.43 12.56 10.94
C ASP A 57 2.69 12.25 9.62
N ILE A 58 2.59 10.97 9.24
CA ILE A 58 1.90 10.50 8.04
C ILE A 58 0.78 9.54 8.45
N ASP A 59 -0.42 9.78 7.91
CA ASP A 59 -1.57 8.89 8.09
C ASP A 59 -1.52 7.73 7.08
N PHE A 60 -0.94 6.60 7.50
CA PHE A 60 -0.93 5.37 6.70
C PHE A 60 -2.20 4.57 6.93
N VAL A 61 -3.06 4.54 5.94
CA VAL A 61 -4.32 3.79 5.96
C VAL A 61 -4.11 2.37 5.44
N ASN A 62 -4.29 1.37 6.30
CA ASN A 62 -4.27 -0.03 5.89
C ASN A 62 -5.63 -0.43 5.27
N ALA A 63 -5.68 -0.55 3.95
CA ALA A 63 -6.83 -1.05 3.18
C ALA A 63 -6.56 -2.46 2.61
N GLY A 64 -5.77 -3.28 3.32
CA GLY A 64 -5.51 -4.68 3.00
C GLY A 64 -6.71 -5.59 3.29
N ARG A 65 -6.89 -6.64 2.47
CA ARG A 65 -7.88 -7.71 2.69
C ARG A 65 -7.29 -9.06 2.26
N SER A 66 -7.34 -10.04 3.16
CA SER A 66 -6.81 -11.38 2.87
C SER A 66 -7.45 -11.99 1.63
N GLY A 67 -6.60 -12.55 0.76
CA GLY A 67 -7.02 -13.23 -0.47
C GLY A 67 -7.40 -12.32 -1.62
N ARG A 68 -7.34 -10.98 -1.47
CA ARG A 68 -7.66 -10.05 -2.56
C ARG A 68 -6.79 -10.29 -3.78
N LYS A 69 -7.44 -10.32 -4.94
CA LYS A 69 -6.83 -10.40 -6.26
C LYS A 69 -6.93 -9.04 -6.96
N THR A 70 -6.19 -8.87 -8.05
CA THR A 70 -6.42 -7.73 -8.95
C THR A 70 -7.80 -7.79 -9.59
N ALA A 71 -8.36 -8.99 -9.77
CA ALA A 71 -9.72 -9.19 -10.27
C ALA A 71 -10.80 -8.59 -9.35
N ASP A 72 -10.51 -8.46 -8.05
CA ASP A 72 -11.40 -7.82 -7.06
C ASP A 72 -11.27 -6.27 -7.08
N LYS A 73 -10.88 -5.69 -8.21
CA LYS A 73 -10.55 -4.27 -8.38
C LYS A 73 -11.65 -3.31 -7.94
N GLU A 74 -12.92 -3.72 -8.06
CA GLU A 74 -14.06 -2.89 -7.67
C GLU A 74 -14.13 -2.63 -6.16
N GLU A 75 -13.46 -3.45 -5.34
CA GLU A 75 -13.29 -3.20 -3.91
C GLU A 75 -12.47 -1.92 -3.61
N LEU A 76 -11.79 -1.36 -4.62
CA LEU A 76 -11.15 -0.05 -4.50
C LEU A 76 -12.18 1.09 -4.40
N LEU A 77 -13.35 0.97 -5.03
CA LEU A 77 -14.33 2.07 -5.09
C LEU A 77 -14.80 2.54 -3.70
N PRO A 78 -15.19 1.67 -2.74
CA PRO A 78 -15.52 2.11 -1.39
C PRO A 78 -14.33 2.75 -0.66
N VAL A 79 -13.08 2.33 -0.94
CA VAL A 79 -11.88 2.94 -0.37
C VAL A 79 -11.69 4.35 -0.90
N LEU A 80 -11.85 4.56 -2.21
CA LEU A 80 -11.81 5.89 -2.84
C LEU A 80 -12.89 6.82 -2.29
N LYS A 81 -14.10 6.29 -2.10
CA LYS A 81 -15.21 7.06 -1.48
C LYS A 81 -14.88 7.50 -0.06
N LYS A 82 -14.19 6.65 0.71
CA LYS A 82 -13.81 6.95 2.11
C LYS A 82 -12.64 7.91 2.21
N TYR A 83 -11.69 7.85 1.28
CA TYR A 83 -10.44 8.62 1.30
C TYR A 83 -10.23 9.41 -0.01
N PRO A 84 -11.19 10.23 -0.47
CA PRO A 84 -11.14 10.85 -1.81
C PRO A 84 -10.00 11.85 -1.97
N ASN A 85 -9.47 12.38 -0.87
CA ASN A 85 -8.43 13.40 -0.85
C ASN A 85 -7.06 12.88 -0.42
N ALA A 86 -6.87 11.55 -0.39
CA ALA A 86 -5.58 10.98 -0.03
C ALA A 86 -4.47 11.47 -0.98
N ASN A 87 -3.31 11.78 -0.42
CA ASN A 87 -2.18 12.28 -1.20
C ASN A 87 -1.55 11.19 -2.07
N ASP A 88 -1.53 9.95 -1.56
CA ASP A 88 -0.90 8.82 -2.22
C ASP A 88 -1.77 7.56 -2.11
N TYR A 89 -1.77 6.76 -3.19
CA TYR A 89 -2.33 5.41 -3.20
C TYR A 89 -1.24 4.42 -3.59
N LEU A 90 -0.94 3.51 -2.68
CA LEU A 90 -0.03 2.39 -2.90
C LEU A 90 -0.86 1.14 -3.20
N ILE A 91 -0.66 0.50 -4.35
CA ILE A 91 -1.40 -0.69 -4.75
C ILE A 91 -0.45 -1.89 -4.75
N PHE A 92 -0.70 -2.86 -3.86
CA PHE A 92 0.12 -4.04 -3.65
C PHE A 92 -0.69 -5.32 -3.86
N LEU A 93 -0.85 -5.74 -5.12
CA LEU A 93 -1.68 -6.89 -5.54
C LEU A 93 -1.01 -7.67 -6.67
N GLY A 94 -1.40 -8.95 -6.81
CA GLY A 94 -1.04 -9.81 -7.92
C GLY A 94 -0.70 -11.25 -7.51
N VAL A 95 -0.15 -11.49 -6.33
CA VAL A 95 0.28 -12.84 -5.91
C VAL A 95 -0.89 -13.82 -5.85
N ASN A 96 -2.07 -13.39 -5.43
CA ASN A 96 -3.27 -14.24 -5.34
C ASN A 96 -3.90 -14.57 -6.71
N ASP A 97 -3.62 -13.77 -7.72
CA ASP A 97 -4.05 -14.00 -9.11
C ASP A 97 -3.22 -15.12 -9.76
N LEU A 98 -1.94 -15.23 -9.37
CA LEU A 98 -0.94 -16.04 -10.06
C LEU A 98 -0.79 -17.46 -9.49
N LYS A 99 -1.81 -18.02 -8.86
CA LYS A 99 -1.85 -19.42 -8.46
C LYS A 99 -1.76 -20.33 -9.69
N ASN A 100 -0.71 -21.15 -9.78
CA ASN A 100 -0.35 -21.90 -10.99
C ASN A 100 -0.30 -20.97 -12.23
N GLY A 101 0.37 -19.82 -12.09
CA GLY A 101 0.30 -18.68 -12.98
C GLY A 101 0.72 -18.97 -14.42
N ASN A 102 0.29 -18.09 -15.31
CA ASN A 102 0.63 -18.09 -16.74
C ASN A 102 0.54 -16.66 -17.29
N ASP A 103 0.93 -16.48 -18.56
CA ASP A 103 0.97 -15.17 -19.21
C ASP A 103 -0.40 -14.49 -19.32
N SER A 104 -1.49 -15.24 -19.47
CA SER A 104 -2.85 -14.70 -19.51
C SER A 104 -3.23 -14.08 -18.16
N MET A 105 -2.89 -14.76 -17.03
CA MET A 105 -3.12 -14.23 -15.69
C MET A 105 -2.28 -12.99 -15.42
N VAL A 106 -1.02 -12.97 -15.85
CA VAL A 106 -0.15 -11.79 -15.76
C VAL A 106 -0.76 -10.60 -16.53
N ASN A 107 -1.22 -10.82 -17.77
CA ASN A 107 -1.86 -9.78 -18.57
C ASN A 107 -3.15 -9.26 -17.92
N SER A 108 -3.94 -10.14 -17.31
CA SER A 108 -5.14 -9.76 -16.57
C SER A 108 -4.81 -8.88 -15.35
N CYS A 109 -3.73 -9.20 -14.60
CA CYS A 109 -3.25 -8.36 -13.51
C CYS A 109 -2.92 -6.95 -13.98
N VAL A 110 -2.21 -6.82 -15.11
CA VAL A 110 -1.83 -5.53 -15.70
C VAL A 110 -3.07 -4.72 -16.10
N ALA A 111 -4.04 -5.35 -16.78
CA ALA A 111 -5.27 -4.69 -17.19
C ALA A 111 -6.09 -4.20 -15.97
N ASN A 112 -6.19 -5.02 -14.92
CA ASN A 112 -6.88 -4.65 -13.69
C ASN A 112 -6.15 -3.54 -12.93
N MET A 113 -4.81 -3.56 -12.89
CA MET A 113 -4.01 -2.48 -12.29
C MET A 113 -4.22 -1.16 -13.04
N LYS A 114 -4.22 -1.19 -14.38
CA LYS A 114 -4.53 -0.01 -15.21
C LYS A 114 -5.92 0.55 -14.91
N TRP A 115 -6.92 -0.31 -14.74
CA TRP A 115 -8.27 0.11 -14.37
C TRP A 115 -8.25 0.82 -13.01
N MET A 116 -7.56 0.25 -11.98
CA MET A 116 -7.47 0.88 -10.66
C MET A 116 -6.80 2.25 -10.71
N ILE A 117 -5.74 2.42 -11.49
CA ILE A 117 -5.08 3.71 -11.73
C ILE A 117 -6.09 4.74 -12.27
N ASN A 118 -6.89 4.35 -13.25
CA ASN A 118 -7.89 5.23 -13.86
C ASN A 118 -8.99 5.63 -12.87
N GLU A 119 -9.47 4.70 -12.03
CA GLU A 119 -10.48 5.02 -11.01
C GLU A 119 -9.93 5.99 -9.94
N ILE A 120 -8.69 5.83 -9.50
CA ILE A 120 -8.05 6.79 -8.59
C ILE A 120 -8.01 8.17 -9.23
N ARG A 121 -7.60 8.29 -10.49
CA ARG A 121 -7.50 9.56 -11.21
C ARG A 121 -8.84 10.26 -11.40
N LYS A 122 -9.92 9.50 -11.61
CA LYS A 122 -11.28 10.04 -11.69
C LYS A 122 -11.70 10.73 -10.39
N VAL A 123 -11.29 10.18 -9.24
CA VAL A 123 -11.63 10.71 -7.92
C VAL A 123 -10.67 11.81 -7.50
N ASN A 124 -9.38 11.61 -7.71
CA ASN A 124 -8.32 12.57 -7.35
C ASN A 124 -7.20 12.56 -8.39
N SER A 125 -7.26 13.48 -9.32
CA SER A 125 -6.26 13.64 -10.39
C SER A 125 -4.87 14.06 -9.87
N ASN A 126 -4.79 14.62 -8.66
CA ASN A 126 -3.55 15.08 -8.03
C ASN A 126 -2.88 13.99 -7.16
N ALA A 127 -3.59 12.89 -6.88
CA ALA A 127 -3.03 11.81 -6.10
C ALA A 127 -1.81 11.18 -6.78
N LYS A 128 -0.78 10.91 -6.01
CA LYS A 128 0.34 10.11 -6.49
C LYS A 128 -0.02 8.64 -6.39
N ILE A 129 0.17 7.91 -7.47
CA ILE A 129 -0.12 6.46 -7.54
C ILE A 129 1.20 5.71 -7.58
N ILE A 130 1.35 4.73 -6.70
CA ILE A 130 2.55 3.90 -6.58
C ILE A 130 2.15 2.44 -6.74
N ILE A 131 2.67 1.78 -7.77
CA ILE A 131 2.52 0.34 -7.97
C ILE A 131 3.63 -0.36 -7.19
N LEU A 132 3.27 -1.28 -6.31
CA LEU A 132 4.20 -2.16 -5.62
C LEU A 132 4.17 -3.54 -6.30
N ALA A 133 5.30 -3.99 -6.87
CA ALA A 133 5.39 -5.37 -7.33
C ALA A 133 5.27 -6.33 -6.15
N PRO A 134 4.55 -7.47 -6.29
CA PRO A 134 4.47 -8.47 -5.22
C PRO A 134 5.85 -8.98 -4.79
N THR A 135 5.95 -9.40 -3.53
CA THR A 135 7.12 -10.13 -3.03
C THR A 135 7.23 -11.49 -3.72
N ASP A 136 8.44 -12.02 -3.77
CA ASP A 136 8.66 -13.42 -4.18
C ASP A 136 7.98 -14.39 -3.21
N ILE A 137 7.93 -15.67 -3.57
CA ILE A 137 7.50 -16.77 -2.70
C ILE A 137 8.67 -17.71 -2.41
N ASN A 138 8.70 -18.28 -1.22
CA ASN A 138 9.72 -19.24 -0.82
C ASN A 138 9.19 -20.66 -0.94
N LEU A 139 9.41 -21.31 -2.08
CA LEU A 139 8.93 -22.67 -2.34
C LEU A 139 9.53 -23.73 -1.38
N LYS A 140 10.71 -23.45 -0.78
CA LYS A 140 11.35 -24.38 0.16
C LYS A 140 10.65 -24.48 1.51
N THR A 141 9.98 -23.39 1.92
CA THR A 141 9.25 -23.29 3.19
C THR A 141 7.75 -23.19 2.98
N MET A 142 7.28 -23.43 1.73
CA MET A 142 5.87 -23.40 1.40
C MET A 142 5.11 -24.47 2.15
N ASN A 143 4.11 -24.09 2.94
CA ASN A 143 3.28 -25.02 3.69
C ASN A 143 2.26 -25.74 2.77
N GLU A 144 1.71 -26.87 3.26
CA GLU A 144 0.77 -27.69 2.49
C GLU A 144 -0.48 -26.93 2.05
N ILE A 145 -1.00 -26.01 2.88
CA ILE A 145 -2.18 -25.20 2.55
C ILE A 145 -1.91 -24.35 1.31
N ASN A 146 -0.75 -23.74 1.23
CA ASN A 146 -0.39 -22.89 0.09
C ASN A 146 -0.07 -23.73 -1.16
N ILE A 147 0.52 -24.93 -0.98
CA ILE A 147 0.72 -25.90 -2.07
C ILE A 147 -0.64 -26.33 -2.65
N GLN A 148 -1.60 -26.70 -1.79
CA GLN A 148 -2.97 -27.04 -2.21
C GLN A 148 -3.68 -25.90 -2.92
N LYS A 149 -3.40 -24.65 -2.52
CA LYS A 149 -3.86 -23.44 -3.22
C LYS A 149 -3.10 -23.16 -4.53
N LYS A 150 -2.20 -24.05 -4.93
CA LYS A 150 -1.44 -24.00 -6.19
C LYS A 150 -0.41 -22.86 -6.30
N TYR A 151 0.18 -22.45 -5.17
CA TYR A 151 1.39 -21.63 -5.21
C TYR A 151 2.59 -22.55 -5.52
N ASN A 152 3.24 -22.35 -6.65
CA ASN A 152 4.26 -23.25 -7.19
C ASN A 152 5.30 -22.47 -8.05
N SER A 153 6.14 -23.21 -8.81
CA SER A 153 7.14 -22.63 -9.70
C SER A 153 6.52 -21.72 -10.77
N ASN A 154 5.35 -22.08 -11.34
CA ASN A 154 4.68 -21.23 -12.32
C ASN A 154 4.21 -19.91 -11.69
N THR A 155 3.78 -19.94 -10.42
CA THR A 155 3.48 -18.72 -9.66
C THR A 155 4.73 -17.84 -9.59
N LYS A 156 5.87 -18.43 -9.20
CA LYS A 156 7.14 -17.72 -9.07
C LYS A 156 7.57 -17.07 -10.38
N GLU A 157 7.59 -17.82 -11.48
CA GLU A 157 7.92 -17.29 -12.81
C GLU A 157 6.98 -16.17 -13.24
N SER A 158 5.68 -16.33 -12.96
CA SER A 158 4.68 -15.32 -13.27
C SER A 158 4.84 -14.04 -12.46
N LEU A 159 5.34 -14.12 -11.21
CA LEU A 159 5.67 -12.94 -10.39
C LEU A 159 6.81 -12.11 -11.02
N TYR A 160 7.86 -12.76 -11.55
CA TYR A 160 8.94 -12.07 -12.26
C TYR A 160 8.43 -11.34 -13.51
N LYS A 161 7.61 -12.03 -14.32
CA LYS A 161 6.98 -11.41 -15.49
C LYS A 161 6.04 -10.26 -15.11
N LEU A 162 5.30 -10.41 -14.01
CA LEU A 162 4.41 -9.36 -13.53
C LEU A 162 5.18 -8.11 -13.07
N GLU A 163 6.31 -8.28 -12.41
CA GLU A 163 7.18 -7.17 -12.03
C GLU A 163 7.58 -6.33 -13.24
N GLU A 164 8.12 -6.97 -14.29
CA GLU A 164 8.54 -6.30 -15.52
C GLU A 164 7.39 -5.54 -16.18
N LYS A 165 6.20 -6.19 -16.25
CA LYS A 165 5.01 -5.57 -16.83
C LYS A 165 4.45 -4.42 -15.98
N TYR A 166 4.50 -4.53 -14.66
CA TYR A 166 4.09 -3.44 -13.77
C TYR A 166 5.06 -2.25 -13.85
N GLN A 167 6.35 -2.51 -14.02
CA GLN A 167 7.33 -1.45 -14.25
C GLN A 167 7.06 -0.72 -15.58
N THR A 168 6.73 -1.46 -16.64
CA THR A 168 6.35 -0.90 -17.95
C THR A 168 5.06 -0.10 -17.82
N LEU A 169 4.02 -0.67 -17.22
CA LEU A 169 2.75 0.01 -16.99
C LEU A 169 2.94 1.32 -16.20
N ALA A 170 3.81 1.31 -15.18
CA ALA A 170 4.07 2.52 -14.40
C ALA A 170 4.69 3.64 -15.24
N LYS A 171 5.57 3.32 -16.18
CA LYS A 171 6.13 4.29 -17.14
C LYS A 171 5.05 4.83 -18.07
N ASP A 172 4.26 3.94 -18.68
CA ASP A 172 3.23 4.29 -19.66
C ASP A 172 2.13 5.13 -19.01
N GLU A 173 1.78 4.82 -17.77
CA GLU A 173 0.75 5.54 -17.00
C GLU A 173 1.32 6.70 -16.17
N HIS A 174 2.60 7.06 -16.31
CA HIS A 174 3.22 8.13 -15.52
C HIS A 174 2.99 8.02 -14.01
N THR A 175 2.95 6.78 -13.49
CA THR A 175 2.85 6.47 -12.07
C THR A 175 4.24 6.14 -11.49
N ARG A 176 4.30 5.83 -10.19
CA ARG A 176 5.53 5.39 -9.55
C ARG A 176 5.55 3.87 -9.42
N PHE A 177 6.74 3.31 -9.35
CA PHE A 177 6.95 1.88 -9.20
C PHE A 177 7.99 1.60 -8.12
N ILE A 178 7.70 0.61 -7.27
CA ILE A 178 8.63 0.08 -6.27
C ILE A 178 8.61 -1.44 -6.40
N SER A 179 9.76 -2.04 -6.72
CA SER A 179 9.90 -3.49 -6.68
C SER A 179 10.02 -3.98 -5.24
N LEU A 180 9.21 -5.00 -4.89
CA LEU A 180 9.32 -5.73 -3.64
C LEU A 180 9.72 -7.19 -3.87
N LEU A 181 9.95 -7.60 -5.12
CA LEU A 181 10.15 -9.01 -5.51
C LEU A 181 11.27 -9.71 -4.71
N HIS A 182 12.37 -9.01 -4.44
CA HIS A 182 13.52 -9.57 -3.74
C HIS A 182 13.76 -8.94 -2.36
N VAL A 183 12.74 -8.30 -1.80
CA VAL A 183 12.88 -7.54 -0.54
C VAL A 183 12.86 -8.45 0.68
N VAL A 184 12.02 -9.49 0.67
CA VAL A 184 11.89 -10.40 1.82
C VAL A 184 12.99 -11.46 1.79
N SER A 185 13.80 -11.50 2.84
CA SER A 185 14.84 -12.51 3.02
C SER A 185 14.24 -13.90 3.18
N LYS A 186 14.91 -14.94 2.65
CA LYS A 186 14.38 -16.34 2.66
C LYS A 186 13.90 -16.85 4.02
N PRO A 187 14.59 -16.60 5.17
CA PRO A 187 14.11 -17.06 6.47
C PRO A 187 12.92 -16.28 6.99
N ASN A 188 12.57 -15.13 6.38
CA ASN A 188 11.56 -14.22 6.87
C ASN A 188 10.17 -14.47 6.25
N TYR A 189 9.93 -15.70 5.74
CA TYR A 189 8.61 -16.19 5.35
C TYR A 189 8.04 -17.10 6.44
N ALA A 190 6.82 -16.80 6.91
CA ALA A 190 6.14 -17.61 7.92
C ALA A 190 5.65 -18.96 7.35
N ASP A 191 5.18 -18.96 6.11
CA ASP A 191 4.55 -20.12 5.47
C ASP A 191 4.92 -20.29 3.98
N GLY A 192 6.01 -19.64 3.56
CA GLY A 192 6.49 -19.63 2.18
C GLY A 192 5.81 -18.60 1.27
N LEU A 193 4.66 -18.05 1.69
CA LEU A 193 3.92 -17.00 1.00
C LEU A 193 3.92 -15.70 1.78
N HIS A 194 3.52 -15.74 3.05
CA HIS A 194 3.39 -14.57 3.90
C HIS A 194 4.70 -14.26 4.62
N PRO A 195 5.16 -13.00 4.61
CA PRO A 195 6.28 -12.56 5.44
C PRO A 195 5.94 -12.68 6.94
N ASN A 196 6.92 -13.09 7.74
CA ASN A 196 6.86 -12.96 9.21
C ASN A 196 7.09 -11.51 9.65
N ILE A 197 7.17 -11.23 10.94
CA ILE A 197 7.39 -9.88 11.49
C ILE A 197 8.60 -9.19 10.86
N ASP A 198 9.73 -9.88 10.74
CA ASP A 198 10.95 -9.28 10.18
C ASP A 198 10.83 -9.06 8.66
N GLY A 199 10.17 -9.97 7.94
CA GLY A 199 9.86 -9.76 6.53
C GLY A 199 8.92 -8.57 6.31
N GLN A 200 7.96 -8.32 7.20
CA GLN A 200 7.11 -7.14 7.14
C GLN A 200 7.91 -5.84 7.36
N LYS A 201 8.89 -5.84 8.27
CA LYS A 201 9.82 -4.71 8.46
C LYS A 201 10.71 -4.48 7.24
N GLU A 202 11.18 -5.57 6.59
CA GLU A 202 11.93 -5.46 5.33
C GLU A 202 11.10 -4.76 4.24
N ILE A 203 9.82 -5.13 4.11
CA ILE A 203 8.89 -4.48 3.18
C ILE A 203 8.70 -3.01 3.57
N ALA A 204 8.42 -2.68 4.83
CA ALA A 204 8.25 -1.31 5.30
C ALA A 204 9.46 -0.44 4.94
N LYS A 205 10.67 -0.92 5.22
CA LYS A 205 11.93 -0.23 4.89
C LYS A 205 12.08 0.01 3.39
N ALA A 206 11.76 -0.97 2.55
CA ALA A 206 11.85 -0.85 1.10
C ALA A 206 10.81 0.14 0.54
N VAL A 207 9.56 0.05 1.00
CA VAL A 207 8.48 0.98 0.64
C VAL A 207 8.88 2.40 1.05
N TRP A 208 9.35 2.61 2.27
CA TRP A 208 9.80 3.93 2.73
C TRP A 208 10.94 4.50 1.90
N LYS A 209 11.96 3.67 1.60
CA LYS A 209 13.09 4.08 0.75
C LYS A 209 12.63 4.60 -0.62
N GLY A 210 11.60 3.97 -1.19
CA GLY A 210 10.97 4.41 -2.45
C GLY A 210 10.11 5.65 -2.25
N LEU A 211 9.20 5.61 -1.28
CA LEU A 211 8.18 6.64 -1.03
C LEU A 211 8.81 8.00 -0.65
N LYS A 212 9.80 8.03 0.24
CA LYS A 212 10.44 9.28 0.71
C LYS A 212 11.06 10.14 -0.39
N LYS A 213 11.35 9.56 -1.56
CA LYS A 213 11.83 10.30 -2.73
C LYS A 213 10.75 11.19 -3.35
N PHE A 214 9.48 10.96 -3.02
CA PHE A 214 8.30 11.59 -3.62
C PHE A 214 7.50 12.44 -2.63
N ILE A 215 7.85 12.35 -1.32
CA ILE A 215 7.11 13.01 -0.21
C ILE A 215 7.69 14.40 0.12
N LYS A 216 8.69 14.86 -0.60
CA LYS A 216 9.27 16.21 -0.38
C LYS A 216 8.27 17.31 -0.62
#